data_9e9b313fc9e437c2b110d34bfa4f045a
#
_entry.id   9e9b313fc9e437c2b110d34bfa4f045a
#
_cell.length_a   1.000
_cell.length_b   1.000
_cell.length_c   1.000
_cell.angle_alpha   90.00
_cell.angle_beta   90.00
_cell.angle_gamma   90.00
#
_symmetry.space_group_name_H-M   'P 1'
#
loop_
_entity.id
_entity.type
_entity.pdbx_description
1 polymer ?
#
loop_
_entity_poly.entity_id
_entity_poly.type
_entity_poly.pdbx_seq_one_letter_code
_entity_poly.pdbx_strand_id
1 'polypeptide(L)'
;EYKELKDLCIISRGKVISKDYIRDNPGDFPVYSSQTENEGNLGNISTYDYDGEYLTWTTDGANAGTVFYRNTKFNVTNVCGLLKVKVEEMISKFLYYFLVIKAPEYVNRGMGNPKLMSNVMEKIKVPIPPLEVQNEIARILDDYTKSVEELKEKLNTELITRKKQYSWYRDYLLKFENKV
;
A
#
# COMPACT_ATOMS: atom_id res chain seq x y z
N GLU A 1 -19.35 -17.29 -9.23
CA GLU A 1 -18.92 -16.85 -10.57
C GLU A 1 -17.53 -16.23 -10.46
N TYR A 2 -16.71 -16.34 -11.53
CA TYR A 2 -15.39 -15.71 -11.64
C TYR A 2 -15.34 -14.87 -12.91
N LYS A 3 -14.75 -13.66 -12.81
CA LYS A 3 -14.51 -12.78 -13.96
C LYS A 3 -13.03 -12.39 -14.02
N GLU A 4 -12.53 -12.06 -15.20
CA GLU A 4 -11.20 -11.50 -15.34
C GLU A 4 -11.17 -10.03 -14.87
N LEU A 5 -10.05 -9.61 -14.29
CA LEU A 5 -9.92 -8.27 -13.72
C LEU A 5 -10.18 -7.15 -14.76
N LYS A 6 -9.85 -7.39 -16.04
CA LYS A 6 -10.15 -6.45 -17.13
C LYS A 6 -11.66 -6.19 -17.31
N ASP A 7 -12.51 -7.16 -16.96
CA ASP A 7 -13.96 -7.03 -17.07
C ASP A 7 -14.54 -6.20 -15.92
N LEU A 8 -13.86 -6.19 -14.78
CA LEU A 8 -14.27 -5.52 -13.53
C LEU A 8 -13.68 -4.12 -13.36
N CYS A 9 -12.50 -3.86 -13.95
CA CYS A 9 -11.75 -2.64 -13.71
C CYS A 9 -11.29 -1.96 -15.00
N ILE A 10 -11.12 -0.65 -14.93
CA ILE A 10 -10.25 0.10 -15.82
C ILE A 10 -8.84 -0.07 -15.31
N ILE A 11 -7.93 -0.53 -16.17
CA ILE A 11 -6.53 -0.81 -15.84
C ILE A 11 -5.65 0.17 -16.61
N SER A 12 -4.82 0.90 -15.89
CA SER A 12 -3.94 1.91 -16.48
C SER A 12 -2.62 2.02 -15.72
N ARG A 13 -1.79 2.96 -16.12
CA ARG A 13 -0.57 3.35 -15.44
C ARG A 13 -0.51 4.86 -15.34
N GLY A 14 0.30 5.35 -14.41
CA GLY A 14 0.55 6.76 -14.29
C GLY A 14 1.49 7.32 -15.37
N LYS A 15 1.88 8.56 -15.18
CA LYS A 15 2.79 9.31 -16.06
C LYS A 15 4.20 9.35 -15.47
N VAL A 16 5.18 9.75 -16.29
CA VAL A 16 6.54 9.96 -15.78
C VAL A 16 6.54 11.17 -14.86
N ILE A 17 6.90 10.96 -13.60
CA ILE A 17 7.10 12.00 -12.59
C ILE A 17 8.50 11.78 -12.00
N SER A 18 9.43 12.71 -12.24
CA SER A 18 10.79 12.61 -11.74
C SER A 18 10.92 13.10 -10.29
N LYS A 19 11.95 12.68 -9.59
CA LYS A 19 12.26 13.19 -8.24
C LYS A 19 12.53 14.69 -8.25
N ASP A 20 13.15 15.21 -9.31
CA ASP A 20 13.40 16.64 -9.46
C ASP A 20 12.08 17.41 -9.61
N TYR A 21 11.12 16.88 -10.40
CA TYR A 21 9.81 17.48 -10.51
C TYR A 21 9.08 17.53 -9.15
N ILE A 22 9.16 16.45 -8.35
CA ILE A 22 8.55 16.41 -7.00
C ILE A 22 9.19 17.48 -6.10
N ARG A 23 10.52 17.58 -6.11
CA ARG A 23 11.25 18.58 -5.31
C ARG A 23 10.88 20.01 -5.71
N ASP A 24 10.74 20.28 -7.00
CA ASP A 24 10.52 21.63 -7.53
C ASP A 24 9.05 22.07 -7.51
N ASN A 25 8.12 21.14 -7.27
CA ASN A 25 6.67 21.37 -7.19
C ASN A 25 6.05 20.82 -5.89
N PRO A 26 6.53 21.18 -4.71
CA PRO A 26 6.03 20.63 -3.45
C PRO A 26 4.55 20.95 -3.20
N GLY A 27 3.85 20.06 -2.50
CA GLY A 27 2.43 20.24 -2.16
C GLY A 27 1.91 19.10 -1.30
N ASP A 28 0.58 18.91 -1.29
CA ASP A 28 -0.09 17.99 -0.36
C ASP A 28 -0.47 16.64 -0.98
N PHE A 29 -0.41 16.51 -2.32
CA PHE A 29 -0.91 15.31 -2.99
C PHE A 29 0.21 14.31 -3.24
N PRO A 30 0.08 13.08 -2.67
CA PRO A 30 1.11 12.05 -2.77
C PRO A 30 1.32 11.58 -4.22
N VAL A 31 2.56 11.20 -4.52
CA VAL A 31 2.99 10.56 -5.77
C VAL A 31 3.40 9.12 -5.47
N TYR A 32 2.62 8.15 -5.91
CA TYR A 32 2.89 6.73 -5.68
C TYR A 32 3.71 6.11 -6.82
N SER A 33 4.58 5.18 -6.45
CA SER A 33 5.47 4.46 -7.37
C SER A 33 5.61 2.98 -7.00
N SER A 34 6.47 2.24 -7.72
CA SER A 34 6.80 0.84 -7.44
C SER A 34 7.74 0.67 -6.25
N GLN A 35 7.45 1.29 -5.14
CA GLN A 35 8.11 1.06 -3.85
C GLN A 35 7.09 0.70 -2.80
N THR A 36 7.53 0.10 -1.69
CA THR A 36 6.65 -0.28 -0.57
C THR A 36 6.91 0.51 0.69
N GLU A 37 8.06 1.17 0.78
CA GLU A 37 8.34 2.13 1.84
C GLU A 37 7.36 3.29 1.77
N ASN A 38 6.94 3.81 2.93
CA ASN A 38 5.94 4.87 3.04
C ASN A 38 4.69 4.60 2.19
N GLU A 39 4.23 3.35 2.16
CA GLU A 39 3.08 2.91 1.33
C GLU A 39 3.23 3.25 -0.17
N GLY A 40 4.44 3.29 -0.68
CA GLY A 40 4.74 3.61 -2.07
C GLY A 40 4.85 5.10 -2.38
N ASN A 41 4.74 5.99 -1.40
CA ASN A 41 4.84 7.43 -1.59
C ASN A 41 6.30 7.87 -1.81
N LEU A 42 6.57 8.51 -2.97
CA LEU A 42 7.86 9.11 -3.31
C LEU A 42 8.04 10.54 -2.79
N GLY A 43 6.95 11.21 -2.48
CA GLY A 43 6.87 12.61 -2.10
C GLY A 43 5.54 13.21 -2.56
N ASN A 44 5.31 14.47 -2.25
CA ASN A 44 4.03 15.12 -2.52
C ASN A 44 4.20 16.31 -3.47
N ILE A 45 3.20 16.53 -4.34
CA ILE A 45 3.18 17.67 -5.29
C ILE A 45 1.89 18.49 -5.14
N SER A 46 1.89 19.67 -5.75
CA SER A 46 0.79 20.63 -5.64
C SER A 46 -0.44 20.31 -6.48
N THR A 47 -0.35 19.34 -7.40
CA THR A 47 -1.43 18.90 -8.28
C THR A 47 -1.78 17.43 -8.08
N TYR A 48 -2.97 17.01 -8.51
CA TYR A 48 -3.37 15.61 -8.52
C TYR A 48 -4.00 15.22 -9.85
N ASP A 49 -3.84 13.94 -10.24
CA ASP A 49 -4.42 13.37 -11.45
C ASP A 49 -5.64 12.49 -11.13
N TYR A 50 -5.73 11.97 -9.90
CA TYR A 50 -6.76 11.02 -9.47
C TYR A 50 -7.41 11.47 -8.18
N ASP A 51 -8.73 11.21 -8.06
CA ASP A 51 -9.55 11.51 -6.88
C ASP A 51 -10.56 10.37 -6.66
N GLY A 52 -10.69 9.89 -5.41
CA GLY A 52 -11.60 8.83 -5.02
C GLY A 52 -10.94 7.46 -4.87
N GLU A 53 -11.76 6.38 -5.00
CA GLU A 53 -11.33 5.00 -4.74
C GLU A 53 -10.61 4.37 -5.92
N TYR A 54 -9.38 3.91 -5.67
CA TYR A 54 -8.55 3.18 -6.61
C TYR A 54 -7.72 2.12 -5.88
N LEU A 55 -7.20 1.15 -6.63
CA LEU A 55 -6.12 0.31 -6.18
C LEU A 55 -4.87 0.62 -7.03
N THR A 56 -3.72 0.65 -6.36
CA THR A 56 -2.43 0.74 -7.05
C THR A 56 -1.62 -0.51 -6.80
N TRP A 57 -0.77 -0.90 -7.77
CA TRP A 57 0.14 -2.03 -7.55
C TRP A 57 1.54 -1.71 -8.05
N THR A 58 2.53 -2.31 -7.41
CA THR A 58 3.93 -2.24 -7.85
C THR A 58 4.14 -3.13 -9.06
N THR A 59 4.59 -2.56 -10.18
CA THR A 59 4.73 -3.31 -11.44
C THR A 59 6.06 -4.05 -11.55
N ASP A 60 7.11 -3.62 -10.84
CA ASP A 60 8.46 -4.16 -10.91
C ASP A 60 9.22 -4.01 -9.59
N GLY A 61 10.34 -4.73 -9.48
CA GLY A 61 11.20 -4.73 -8.31
C GLY A 61 10.93 -5.89 -7.35
N ALA A 62 11.68 -5.93 -6.25
CA ALA A 62 11.62 -7.02 -5.25
C ALA A 62 10.20 -7.25 -4.69
N ASN A 63 9.42 -6.19 -4.59
CA ASN A 63 8.06 -6.19 -4.07
C ASN A 63 6.99 -6.05 -5.18
N ALA A 64 7.30 -6.47 -6.42
CA ALA A 64 6.31 -6.50 -7.50
C ALA A 64 5.06 -7.26 -7.07
N GLY A 65 3.88 -6.76 -7.45
CA GLY A 65 2.60 -7.34 -7.08
C GLY A 65 2.04 -6.90 -5.73
N THR A 66 2.74 -6.03 -4.98
CA THR A 66 2.16 -5.40 -3.79
C THR A 66 1.03 -4.47 -4.20
N VAL A 67 -0.14 -4.63 -3.58
CA VAL A 67 -1.35 -3.86 -3.88
C VAL A 67 -1.68 -2.93 -2.71
N PHE A 68 -2.09 -1.70 -3.03
CA PHE A 68 -2.53 -0.71 -2.05
C PHE A 68 -3.92 -0.19 -2.39
N TYR A 69 -4.71 0.10 -1.38
CA TYR A 69 -5.98 0.82 -1.50
C TYR A 69 -5.76 2.32 -1.37
N ARG A 70 -6.36 3.11 -2.25
CA ARG A 70 -6.28 4.57 -2.26
C ARG A 70 -7.69 5.15 -2.27
N ASN A 71 -7.93 6.13 -1.42
CA ASN A 71 -9.22 6.84 -1.36
C ASN A 71 -8.97 8.30 -0.99
N THR A 72 -8.12 8.97 -1.76
CA THR A 72 -7.74 10.38 -1.58
C THR A 72 -7.43 10.99 -2.94
N LYS A 73 -6.94 12.23 -2.96
CA LYS A 73 -6.35 12.86 -4.14
C LYS A 73 -4.89 12.47 -4.23
N PHE A 74 -4.44 11.98 -5.39
CA PHE A 74 -3.08 11.47 -5.55
C PHE A 74 -2.60 11.46 -7.01
N ASN A 75 -1.34 11.10 -7.18
CA ASN A 75 -0.69 10.86 -8.47
C ASN A 75 -0.01 9.49 -8.48
N VAL A 76 0.22 8.93 -9.65
CA VAL A 76 1.01 7.70 -9.81
C VAL A 76 2.05 7.85 -10.91
N THR A 77 3.21 7.19 -10.71
CA THR A 77 4.26 7.15 -11.73
C THR A 77 3.96 6.07 -12.78
N ASN A 78 4.68 6.12 -13.90
CA ASN A 78 4.57 5.14 -14.99
C ASN A 78 4.98 3.71 -14.60
N VAL A 79 5.68 3.54 -13.48
CA VAL A 79 6.06 2.23 -12.91
C VAL A 79 5.10 1.76 -11.80
N CYS A 80 4.00 2.47 -11.62
CA CYS A 80 2.90 2.10 -10.71
C CYS A 80 1.65 1.80 -11.54
N GLY A 81 1.05 0.65 -11.32
CA GLY A 81 -0.20 0.29 -11.95
C GLY A 81 -1.41 0.85 -11.19
N LEU A 82 -2.50 1.06 -11.90
CA LEU A 82 -3.72 1.66 -11.37
C LEU A 82 -4.95 0.88 -11.81
N LEU A 83 -5.82 0.57 -10.87
CA LEU A 83 -7.12 -0.07 -11.08
C LEU A 83 -8.22 0.83 -10.55
N LYS A 84 -9.25 1.03 -11.37
CA LYS A 84 -10.52 1.63 -10.96
C LYS A 84 -11.65 0.65 -11.23
N VAL A 85 -12.38 0.24 -10.20
CA VAL A 85 -13.58 -0.58 -10.37
C VAL A 85 -14.59 0.18 -11.23
N LYS A 86 -15.15 -0.50 -12.25
CA LYS A 86 -16.09 0.08 -13.23
C LYS A 86 -17.46 -0.57 -13.24
N VAL A 87 -17.66 -1.60 -12.41
CA VAL A 87 -18.91 -2.37 -12.34
C VAL A 87 -19.52 -2.26 -10.94
N GLU A 88 -20.84 -2.23 -10.86
CA GLU A 88 -21.55 -2.07 -9.58
C GLU A 88 -21.52 -3.34 -8.71
N GLU A 89 -21.26 -4.50 -9.30
CA GLU A 89 -21.23 -5.80 -8.62
C GLU A 89 -19.92 -6.07 -7.85
N MET A 90 -18.96 -5.13 -7.86
CA MET A 90 -17.65 -5.29 -7.23
C MET A 90 -17.33 -4.12 -6.29
N ILE A 91 -16.95 -4.43 -5.06
CA ILE A 91 -16.52 -3.45 -4.06
C ILE A 91 -15.01 -3.31 -4.09
N SER A 92 -14.50 -2.07 -4.20
CA SER A 92 -13.05 -1.78 -4.26
C SER A 92 -12.28 -2.35 -3.08
N LYS A 93 -12.83 -2.28 -1.88
CA LYS A 93 -12.21 -2.84 -0.66
C LYS A 93 -12.10 -4.36 -0.68
N PHE A 94 -13.16 -5.06 -1.10
CA PHE A 94 -13.13 -6.51 -1.25
C PHE A 94 -12.09 -6.92 -2.30
N LEU A 95 -12.09 -6.24 -3.45
CA LEU A 95 -11.11 -6.48 -4.50
C LEU A 95 -9.67 -6.24 -4.01
N TYR A 96 -9.45 -5.19 -3.21
CA TYR A 96 -8.15 -4.92 -2.59
C TYR A 96 -7.68 -6.11 -1.76
N TYR A 97 -8.48 -6.58 -0.81
CA TYR A 97 -8.09 -7.70 0.05
C TYR A 97 -7.84 -9.00 -0.74
N PHE A 98 -8.65 -9.26 -1.75
CA PHE A 98 -8.42 -10.39 -2.64
C PHE A 98 -7.09 -10.26 -3.39
N LEU A 99 -6.80 -9.10 -3.97
CA LEU A 99 -5.59 -8.88 -4.77
C LEU A 99 -4.31 -8.81 -3.91
N VAL A 100 -4.37 -8.37 -2.66
CA VAL A 100 -3.22 -8.43 -1.73
C VAL A 100 -2.65 -9.85 -1.63
N ILE A 101 -3.53 -10.85 -1.63
CA ILE A 101 -3.12 -12.27 -1.57
C ILE A 101 -2.81 -12.79 -2.98
N LYS A 102 -3.64 -12.44 -3.95
CA LYS A 102 -3.62 -13.12 -5.25
C LYS A 102 -2.61 -12.54 -6.25
N ALA A 103 -2.41 -11.23 -6.28
CA ALA A 103 -1.52 -10.59 -7.24
C ALA A 103 -0.04 -11.09 -7.14
N PRO A 104 0.54 -11.32 -5.95
CA PRO A 104 1.90 -11.84 -5.83
C PRO A 104 2.13 -13.21 -6.48
N GLU A 105 1.08 -14.04 -6.62
CA GLU A 105 1.18 -15.36 -7.29
C GLU A 105 1.43 -15.23 -8.79
N TYR A 106 1.07 -14.10 -9.40
CA TYR A 106 1.22 -13.83 -10.83
C TYR A 106 2.50 -13.09 -11.20
N VAL A 107 3.35 -12.80 -10.21
CA VAL A 107 4.64 -12.12 -10.44
C VAL A 107 5.57 -13.03 -11.21
N ASN A 108 6.03 -12.56 -12.36
CA ASN A 108 7.10 -13.23 -13.10
C ASN A 108 8.43 -12.99 -12.37
N ARG A 109 9.02 -14.07 -11.83
CA ARG A 109 10.30 -14.10 -11.11
C ARG A 109 11.44 -14.72 -11.92
N GLY A 110 11.32 -14.72 -13.26
CA GLY A 110 12.36 -15.22 -14.16
C GLY A 110 13.70 -14.45 -14.06
N MET A 111 14.60 -14.65 -15.03
CA MET A 111 15.90 -13.95 -15.04
C MET A 111 15.71 -12.44 -15.12
N GLY A 112 16.00 -11.72 -14.02
CA GLY A 112 15.88 -10.25 -13.91
C GLY A 112 15.00 -9.79 -12.75
N ASN A 113 14.60 -8.52 -12.78
CA ASN A 113 13.70 -7.96 -11.77
C ASN A 113 12.31 -8.62 -11.82
N PRO A 114 11.74 -9.04 -10.68
CA PRO A 114 10.36 -9.50 -10.62
C PRO A 114 9.41 -8.46 -11.21
N LYS A 115 8.39 -8.93 -11.96
CA LYS A 115 7.44 -8.03 -12.64
C LYS A 115 6.01 -8.57 -12.61
N LEU A 116 5.07 -7.67 -12.37
CA LEU A 116 3.64 -7.90 -12.61
C LEU A 116 3.11 -6.80 -13.54
N MET A 117 3.15 -7.10 -14.84
CA MET A 117 2.73 -6.15 -15.88
C MET A 117 1.22 -6.14 -16.06
N SER A 118 0.68 -5.06 -16.63
CA SER A 118 -0.77 -4.88 -16.82
C SER A 118 -1.43 -6.02 -17.60
N ASN A 119 -0.77 -6.55 -18.65
CA ASN A 119 -1.27 -7.67 -19.46
C ASN A 119 -1.37 -9.01 -18.70
N VAL A 120 -0.69 -9.14 -17.56
CA VAL A 120 -0.83 -10.29 -16.66
C VAL A 120 -1.88 -9.98 -15.59
N MET A 121 -1.83 -8.78 -15.02
CA MET A 121 -2.78 -8.30 -14.01
C MET A 121 -4.23 -8.40 -14.49
N GLU A 122 -4.50 -8.00 -15.74
CA GLU A 122 -5.84 -8.00 -16.34
C GLU A 122 -6.49 -9.39 -16.44
N LYS A 123 -5.69 -10.46 -16.45
CA LYS A 123 -6.13 -11.87 -16.57
C LYS A 123 -6.38 -12.54 -15.23
N ILE A 124 -6.11 -11.89 -14.12
CA ILE A 124 -6.38 -12.45 -12.80
C ILE A 124 -7.89 -12.68 -12.66
N LYS A 125 -8.25 -13.92 -12.33
CA LYS A 125 -9.65 -14.31 -12.10
C LYS A 125 -10.07 -13.95 -10.68
N VAL A 126 -11.12 -13.14 -10.57
CA VAL A 126 -11.67 -12.62 -9.33
C VAL A 126 -13.03 -13.26 -9.06
N PRO A 127 -13.29 -13.81 -7.85
CA PRO A 127 -14.61 -14.29 -7.49
C PRO A 127 -15.58 -13.12 -7.29
N ILE A 128 -16.84 -13.32 -7.69
CA ILE A 128 -17.90 -12.33 -7.54
C ILE A 128 -18.98 -12.89 -6.59
N PRO A 129 -18.78 -12.87 -5.27
CA PRO A 129 -19.84 -13.19 -4.33
C PRO A 129 -20.87 -12.05 -4.30
N PRO A 130 -22.06 -12.27 -3.71
CA PRO A 130 -23.04 -11.20 -3.50
C PRO A 130 -22.43 -10.00 -2.77
N LEU A 131 -22.92 -8.80 -3.06
CA LEU A 131 -22.38 -7.55 -2.48
C LEU A 131 -22.41 -7.54 -0.94
N GLU A 132 -23.43 -8.16 -0.34
CA GLU A 132 -23.52 -8.31 1.12
C GLU A 132 -22.33 -9.09 1.69
N VAL A 133 -21.93 -10.17 1.01
CA VAL A 133 -20.77 -10.98 1.41
C VAL A 133 -19.47 -10.21 1.21
N GLN A 134 -19.33 -9.47 0.09
CA GLN A 134 -18.18 -8.61 -0.15
C GLN A 134 -18.03 -7.54 0.93
N ASN A 135 -19.13 -6.87 1.28
CA ASN A 135 -19.16 -5.85 2.33
C ASN A 135 -18.75 -6.43 3.69
N GLU A 136 -19.31 -7.59 4.06
CA GLU A 136 -19.00 -8.20 5.35
C GLU A 136 -17.55 -8.65 5.44
N ILE A 137 -16.99 -9.23 4.38
CA ILE A 137 -15.56 -9.58 4.31
C ILE A 137 -14.70 -8.33 4.45
N ALA A 138 -15.01 -7.26 3.69
CA ALA A 138 -14.25 -6.02 3.74
C ALA A 138 -14.30 -5.39 5.14
N ARG A 139 -15.48 -5.34 5.77
CA ARG A 139 -15.69 -4.83 7.14
C ARG A 139 -14.84 -5.59 8.16
N ILE A 140 -14.91 -6.93 8.15
CA ILE A 140 -14.15 -7.76 9.07
C ILE A 140 -12.65 -7.52 8.93
N LEU A 141 -12.15 -7.47 7.69
CA LEU A 141 -10.72 -7.28 7.43
C LEU A 141 -10.24 -5.85 7.76
N ASP A 142 -11.08 -4.83 7.52
CA ASP A 142 -10.80 -3.45 7.95
C ASP A 142 -10.71 -3.36 9.50
N ASP A 143 -11.63 -3.99 10.24
CA ASP A 143 -11.63 -4.01 11.70
C ASP A 143 -10.36 -4.69 12.26
N TYR A 144 -9.94 -5.82 11.67
CA TYR A 144 -8.69 -6.48 12.06
C TYR A 144 -7.46 -5.63 11.74
N THR A 145 -7.41 -5.03 10.55
CA THR A 145 -6.29 -4.15 10.14
C THR A 145 -6.15 -2.99 11.12
N LYS A 146 -7.25 -2.31 11.44
CA LYS A 146 -7.27 -1.22 12.41
C LYS A 146 -6.79 -1.68 13.79
N SER A 147 -7.28 -2.82 14.27
CA SER A 147 -6.87 -3.37 15.58
C SER A 147 -5.38 -3.69 15.62
N VAL A 148 -4.81 -4.20 14.52
CA VAL A 148 -3.36 -4.47 14.40
C VAL A 148 -2.56 -3.17 14.41
N GLU A 149 -3.01 -2.13 13.73
CA GLU A 149 -2.35 -0.82 13.71
C GLU A 149 -2.35 -0.17 15.10
N GLU A 150 -3.50 -0.15 15.78
CA GLU A 150 -3.61 0.35 17.15
C GLU A 150 -2.69 -0.40 18.13
N LEU A 151 -2.59 -1.73 17.97
CA LEU A 151 -1.69 -2.54 18.79
C LEU A 151 -0.21 -2.22 18.53
N LYS A 152 0.17 -2.04 17.26
CA LYS A 152 1.54 -1.65 16.89
C LYS A 152 1.93 -0.30 17.49
N GLU A 153 1.04 0.69 17.44
CA GLU A 153 1.28 2.01 18.05
C GLU A 153 1.47 1.92 19.57
N LYS A 154 0.60 1.16 20.26
CA LYS A 154 0.72 0.93 21.72
C LYS A 154 2.04 0.24 22.06
N LEU A 155 2.41 -0.82 21.33
CA LEU A 155 3.67 -1.54 21.55
C LEU A 155 4.89 -0.64 21.31
N ASN A 156 4.85 0.19 20.28
CA ASN A 156 5.95 1.11 19.98
C ASN A 156 6.12 2.18 21.08
N THR A 157 5.01 2.71 21.58
CA THR A 157 5.01 3.65 22.71
C THR A 157 5.58 3.00 23.97
N GLU A 158 5.16 1.78 24.28
CA GLU A 158 5.68 1.01 25.44
C GLU A 158 7.19 0.74 25.28
N LEU A 159 7.63 0.34 24.08
CA LEU A 159 9.05 0.11 23.80
C LEU A 159 9.90 1.36 24.04
N ILE A 160 9.43 2.52 23.57
CA ILE A 160 10.12 3.81 23.81
C ILE A 160 10.21 4.11 25.30
N THR A 161 9.11 3.91 26.04
CA THR A 161 9.03 4.14 27.46
C THR A 161 10.00 3.22 28.23
N ARG A 162 10.04 1.93 27.90
CA ARG A 162 10.96 0.96 28.52
C ARG A 162 12.41 1.25 28.22
N LYS A 163 12.73 1.69 27.01
CA LYS A 163 14.11 2.12 26.67
C LYS A 163 14.56 3.32 27.51
N LYS A 164 13.67 4.31 27.71
CA LYS A 164 13.95 5.46 28.58
C LYS A 164 14.16 5.03 30.04
N GLN A 165 13.29 4.15 30.54
CA GLN A 165 13.39 3.61 31.90
C GLN A 165 14.68 2.83 32.09
N TYR A 166 15.05 1.96 31.14
CA TYR A 166 16.32 1.23 31.16
C TYR A 166 17.54 2.18 31.20
N SER A 167 17.57 3.20 30.34
CA SER A 167 18.67 4.18 30.31
C SER A 167 18.80 4.89 31.65
N TRP A 168 17.67 5.32 32.23
CA TRP A 168 17.66 5.98 33.52
C TRP A 168 18.24 5.08 34.64
N TYR A 169 17.78 3.82 34.75
CA TYR A 169 18.30 2.88 35.74
C TYR A 169 19.78 2.55 35.51
N ARG A 170 20.19 2.32 34.28
CA ARG A 170 21.58 2.08 33.93
C ARG A 170 22.47 3.23 34.41
N ASP A 171 22.09 4.45 34.04
CA ASP A 171 22.89 5.63 34.35
C ASP A 171 22.88 5.92 35.88
N TYR A 172 21.77 5.67 36.55
CA TYR A 172 21.65 5.79 37.98
C TYR A 172 22.50 4.75 38.74
N LEU A 173 22.42 3.48 38.37
CA LEU A 173 23.12 2.37 39.05
C LEU A 173 24.62 2.35 38.77
N LEU A 174 25.05 2.87 37.62
CA LEU A 174 26.45 2.90 37.22
C LEU A 174 27.14 4.25 37.55
N LYS A 175 26.41 5.16 38.18
CA LYS A 175 26.99 6.43 38.67
C LYS A 175 27.78 6.18 39.92
N PHE A 176 29.08 5.87 39.78
CA PHE A 176 30.01 5.75 40.91
C PHE A 176 30.56 7.14 41.26
N GLU A 177 30.29 7.65 42.46
CA GLU A 177 30.96 8.83 42.95
C GLU A 177 32.40 8.45 43.28
N ASN A 178 33.36 9.12 42.64
CA ASN A 178 34.75 9.04 43.11
C ASN A 178 34.82 9.65 44.51
N LYS A 179 34.80 8.81 45.54
CA LYS A 179 35.18 9.24 46.87
C LYS A 179 36.69 9.49 46.83
N VAL A 180 37.10 10.76 46.68
CA VAL A 180 38.44 11.24 46.93
C VAL A 180 38.59 11.42 48.44
#